data_f5133074aa9727b68139d25ccb36cfb3
#
_entry.id   f5133074aa9727b68139d25ccb36cfb3
#
_cell.length_a   1.000
_cell.length_b   1.000
_cell.length_c   1.000
_cell.angle_alpha   90.00
_cell.angle_beta   90.00
_cell.angle_gamma   90.00
#
_symmetry.space_group_name_H-M   'P 1'
#
loop_
_entity.id
_entity.type
_entity.pdbx_description
1 polymer ?
#
loop_
_entity_poly.entity_id
_entity_poly.type
_entity_poly.pdbx_seq_one_letter_code
_entity_poly.pdbx_strand_id
1 'polypeptide(L)'
;MVELKKDLPEIFEEFADQRRNSFLAIKKLKEQGVPVVGAFCTYLPKELPRAMGAAVVGLCSVSDETIPDAEKDLPRNLCPLIKSSYGFAKTDKCPFFYFSDLVVGETTCDGKKKM
;
A
#
# COMPACT_ATOMS: atom_id res chain seq x y z
N MET A 1 -15.41 -1.03 25.37
CA MET A 1 -14.58 -0.20 24.44
C MET A 1 -13.52 0.50 25.27
N VAL A 2 -12.28 0.06 25.17
CA VAL A 2 -11.18 0.70 25.89
C VAL A 2 -10.91 2.03 25.17
N GLU A 3 -11.09 3.16 25.87
CA GLU A 3 -10.65 4.46 25.38
C GLU A 3 -9.10 4.50 25.35
N LEU A 4 -8.53 4.05 24.25
CA LEU A 4 -7.09 4.11 24.01
C LEU A 4 -6.58 5.52 23.67
N LYS A 5 -7.44 6.53 23.69
CA LYS A 5 -7.12 7.88 23.22
C LYS A 5 -6.30 8.74 24.17
N LYS A 6 -6.10 8.34 25.41
CA LYS A 6 -5.56 9.27 26.42
C LYS A 6 -4.05 9.21 26.65
N ASP A 7 -3.37 8.17 26.12
CA ASP A 7 -1.95 7.93 26.42
C ASP A 7 -1.10 7.55 25.19
N LEU A 8 -1.57 7.84 23.98
CA LEU A 8 -0.73 7.63 22.79
C LEU A 8 0.33 8.74 22.72
N PRO A 9 1.61 8.38 22.54
CA PRO A 9 2.66 9.38 22.34
C PRO A 9 2.36 10.30 21.16
N GLU A 10 2.75 11.56 21.26
CA GLU A 10 2.56 12.58 20.20
C GLU A 10 3.09 12.15 18.84
N ILE A 11 4.09 11.26 18.81
CA ILE A 11 4.66 10.68 17.59
C ILE A 11 3.62 9.97 16.72
N PHE A 12 2.54 9.44 17.30
CA PHE A 12 1.47 8.80 16.52
C PHE A 12 0.65 9.81 15.71
N GLU A 13 0.50 11.02 16.20
CA GLU A 13 -0.12 12.10 15.44
C GLU A 13 0.77 12.52 14.28
N GLU A 14 2.07 12.62 14.52
CA GLU A 14 3.06 12.88 13.48
C GLU A 14 3.06 11.82 12.38
N PHE A 15 2.96 10.53 12.72
CA PHE A 15 2.84 9.45 11.74
C PHE A 15 1.57 9.55 10.91
N ALA A 16 0.44 9.93 11.52
CA ALA A 16 -0.80 10.13 10.79
C ALA A 16 -0.70 11.30 9.78
N ASP A 17 -0.01 12.36 10.16
CA ASP A 17 0.24 13.50 9.29
C ASP A 17 1.22 13.16 8.18
N GLN A 18 2.29 12.43 8.47
CA GLN A 18 3.23 11.94 7.47
C GLN A 18 2.52 11.06 6.43
N ARG A 19 1.60 10.21 6.85
CA ARG A 19 0.81 9.37 5.95
C ARG A 19 -0.07 10.18 5.01
N ARG A 20 -0.75 11.21 5.51
CA ARG A 20 -1.53 12.14 4.68
C ARG A 20 -0.65 12.92 3.70
N ASN A 21 0.47 13.41 4.20
CA ASN A 21 1.43 14.17 3.39
C ASN A 21 2.10 13.31 2.32
N SER A 22 2.31 12.02 2.58
CA SER A 22 2.87 11.08 1.59
C SER A 22 1.99 10.95 0.36
N PHE A 23 0.67 10.91 0.54
CA PHE A 23 -0.26 10.89 -0.60
C PHE A 23 -0.16 12.15 -1.45
N LEU A 24 -0.14 13.32 -0.81
CA LEU A 24 0.00 14.60 -1.52
C LEU A 24 1.35 14.73 -2.22
N ALA A 25 2.41 14.21 -1.60
CA ALA A 25 3.74 14.18 -2.19
C ALA A 25 3.78 13.33 -3.47
N ILE A 26 3.17 12.14 -3.46
CA ILE A 26 3.10 11.27 -4.65
C ILE A 26 2.27 11.91 -5.76
N LYS A 27 1.14 12.51 -5.42
CA LYS A 27 0.34 13.25 -6.39
C LYS A 27 1.17 14.34 -7.07
N LYS A 28 1.90 15.14 -6.30
CA LYS A 28 2.76 16.20 -6.82
C LYS A 28 3.89 15.67 -7.72
N LEU A 29 4.54 14.57 -7.33
CA LEU A 29 5.57 13.91 -8.14
C LEU A 29 4.97 13.42 -9.47
N LYS A 30 3.77 12.87 -9.43
CA LYS A 30 3.07 12.42 -10.65
C LYS A 30 2.76 13.58 -11.58
N GLU A 31 2.31 14.71 -11.07
CA GLU A 31 2.09 15.94 -11.84
C GLU A 31 3.38 16.49 -12.48
N GLN A 32 4.51 16.22 -11.86
CA GLN A 32 5.85 16.57 -12.39
C GLN A 32 6.38 15.55 -13.43
N GLY A 33 5.63 14.50 -13.73
CA GLY A 33 6.02 13.47 -14.68
C GLY A 33 6.99 12.42 -14.12
N VAL A 34 7.14 12.33 -12.80
CA VAL A 34 8.00 11.31 -12.16
C VAL A 34 7.29 9.96 -12.20
N PRO A 35 7.93 8.88 -12.71
CA PRO A 35 7.35 7.55 -12.68
C PRO A 35 7.19 7.05 -11.25
N VAL A 36 6.08 6.35 -10.97
CA VAL A 36 5.78 5.78 -9.66
C VAL A 36 5.73 4.26 -9.75
N VAL A 37 6.54 3.59 -8.94
CA VAL A 37 6.56 2.15 -8.81
C VAL A 37 5.87 1.75 -7.51
N GLY A 38 4.77 1.02 -7.61
CA GLY A 38 4.08 0.43 -6.48
C GLY A 38 4.64 -0.94 -6.16
N ALA A 39 4.98 -1.19 -4.90
CA ALA A 39 5.55 -2.45 -4.45
C ALA A 39 4.70 -3.10 -3.36
N PHE A 40 4.41 -4.38 -3.55
CA PHE A 40 3.87 -5.22 -2.48
C PHE A 40 5.00 -5.80 -1.65
N CYS A 41 4.92 -5.61 -0.32
CA CYS A 41 5.95 -6.00 0.65
C CYS A 41 7.28 -5.23 0.53
N THR A 42 8.32 -5.75 1.17
CA THR A 42 9.55 -5.00 1.46
C THR A 42 10.80 -5.54 0.76
N TYR A 43 10.71 -6.65 0.05
CA TYR A 43 11.89 -7.31 -0.53
C TYR A 43 12.28 -6.77 -1.92
N LEU A 44 11.46 -5.89 -2.51
CA LEU A 44 11.90 -5.16 -3.70
C LEU A 44 13.09 -4.27 -3.36
N PRO A 45 14.21 -4.36 -4.09
CA PRO A 45 15.34 -3.44 -3.92
C PRO A 45 14.93 -2.03 -4.41
N LYS A 46 14.42 -1.21 -3.52
CA LYS A 46 13.87 0.13 -3.81
C LYS A 46 14.92 1.10 -4.37
N GLU A 47 16.17 0.80 -4.14
CA GLU A 47 17.32 1.56 -4.64
C GLU A 47 17.39 1.56 -6.16
N LEU A 48 16.99 0.46 -6.81
CA LEU A 48 17.01 0.33 -8.27
C LEU A 48 16.04 1.30 -8.95
N PRO A 49 14.73 1.30 -8.65
CA PRO A 49 13.82 2.29 -9.22
C PRO A 49 14.21 3.73 -8.88
N ARG A 50 14.71 3.98 -7.66
CA ARG A 50 15.14 5.32 -7.26
C ARG A 50 16.35 5.80 -8.05
N ALA A 51 17.32 4.92 -8.32
CA ALA A 51 18.46 5.23 -9.17
C ALA A 51 18.05 5.56 -10.61
N MET A 52 16.91 5.00 -11.06
CA MET A 52 16.32 5.28 -12.37
C MET A 52 15.43 6.54 -12.38
N GLY A 53 15.32 7.26 -11.29
CA GLY A 53 14.52 8.48 -11.18
C GLY A 53 13.05 8.24 -10.87
N ALA A 54 12.65 7.03 -10.45
CA ALA A 54 11.29 6.72 -10.05
C ALA A 54 11.06 6.89 -8.54
N ALA A 55 9.83 7.23 -8.18
CA ALA A 55 9.36 7.15 -6.79
C ALA A 55 8.83 5.74 -6.49
N VAL A 56 9.07 5.24 -5.29
CA VAL A 56 8.60 3.91 -4.86
C VAL A 56 7.60 4.08 -3.71
N VAL A 57 6.46 3.42 -3.84
CA VAL A 57 5.39 3.43 -2.83
C VAL A 57 5.03 2.01 -2.41
N GLY A 58 4.72 1.83 -1.12
CA GLY A 58 4.18 0.57 -0.62
C GLY A 58 2.67 0.47 -0.89
N LEU A 59 2.24 -0.69 -1.34
CA LEU A 59 0.84 -0.96 -1.68
C LEU A 59 0.11 -1.83 -0.64
N CYS A 60 0.77 -2.22 0.44
CA CYS A 60 0.15 -3.02 1.49
C CYS A 60 -0.89 -2.20 2.25
N SER A 61 -2.09 -2.74 2.35
CA SER A 61 -3.19 -2.13 3.11
C SER A 61 -3.01 -2.30 4.61
N VAL A 62 -3.75 -1.50 5.38
CA VAL A 62 -3.77 -1.52 6.84
C VAL A 62 -5.18 -1.69 7.41
N SER A 63 -6.18 -1.96 6.58
CA SER A 63 -7.59 -2.10 6.96
C SER A 63 -8.19 -3.38 6.40
N ASP A 64 -9.11 -3.98 7.13
CA ASP A 64 -9.85 -5.18 6.75
C ASP A 64 -11.12 -4.90 5.92
N GLU A 65 -11.43 -3.65 5.73
CA GLU A 65 -12.65 -3.16 5.07
C GLU A 65 -12.94 -3.81 3.72
N THR A 66 -11.91 -4.10 2.94
CA THR A 66 -12.04 -4.63 1.57
C THR A 66 -11.86 -6.14 1.45
N ILE A 67 -11.64 -6.84 2.56
CA ILE A 67 -11.48 -8.31 2.55
C ILE A 67 -12.69 -9.03 1.94
N PRO A 68 -13.93 -8.67 2.24
CA PRO A 68 -15.09 -9.30 1.60
C PRO A 68 -15.10 -9.19 0.07
N ASP A 69 -14.62 -8.08 -0.47
CA ASP A 69 -14.51 -7.90 -1.92
C ASP A 69 -13.39 -8.74 -2.53
N ALA A 70 -12.28 -8.88 -1.82
CA ALA A 70 -11.18 -9.74 -2.23
C ALA A 70 -11.56 -11.22 -2.22
N GLU A 71 -12.37 -11.66 -1.27
CA GLU A 71 -12.81 -13.05 -1.13
C GLU A 71 -13.76 -13.52 -2.24
N LYS A 72 -14.22 -12.62 -3.09
CA LYS A 72 -14.94 -12.98 -4.31
C LYS A 72 -14.03 -13.61 -5.36
N ASP A 73 -12.75 -13.28 -5.35
CA ASP A 73 -11.76 -13.73 -6.31
C ASP A 73 -10.68 -14.62 -5.68
N LEU A 74 -10.38 -14.43 -4.40
CA LEU A 74 -9.32 -15.09 -3.67
C LEU A 74 -9.87 -16.08 -2.63
N PRO A 75 -9.13 -17.17 -2.31
CA PRO A 75 -9.53 -18.10 -1.26
C PRO A 75 -9.67 -17.43 0.11
N ARG A 76 -10.67 -17.84 0.88
CA ARG A 76 -10.92 -17.30 2.23
C ARG A 76 -9.79 -17.54 3.22
N ASN A 77 -9.07 -18.64 3.07
CA ASN A 77 -7.94 -19.02 3.93
C ASN A 77 -6.63 -18.33 3.57
N LEU A 78 -6.66 -17.37 2.64
CA LEU A 78 -5.48 -16.59 2.27
C LEU A 78 -5.14 -15.58 3.36
N CYS A 79 -3.87 -15.14 3.39
CA CYS A 79 -3.38 -14.12 4.33
C CYS A 79 -4.27 -12.86 4.30
N PRO A 80 -4.75 -12.38 5.47
CA PRO A 80 -5.62 -11.21 5.54
C PRO A 80 -4.98 -9.94 4.95
N LEU A 81 -3.67 -9.76 5.12
CA LEU A 81 -2.95 -8.62 4.54
C LEU A 81 -3.02 -8.63 3.01
N ILE A 82 -2.85 -9.78 2.40
CA ILE A 82 -2.93 -9.93 0.94
C ILE A 82 -4.36 -9.68 0.46
N LYS A 83 -5.35 -10.26 1.11
CA LYS A 83 -6.76 -10.04 0.77
C LYS A 83 -7.15 -8.56 0.88
N SER A 84 -6.74 -7.90 1.97
CA SER A 84 -6.97 -6.48 2.16
C SER A 84 -6.32 -5.65 1.05
N SER A 85 -5.05 -5.86 0.77
CA SER A 85 -4.31 -5.12 -0.26
C SER A 85 -4.91 -5.31 -1.66
N TYR A 86 -5.28 -6.54 -2.00
CA TYR A 86 -5.98 -6.85 -3.24
C TYR A 86 -7.35 -6.15 -3.31
N GLY A 87 -8.12 -6.22 -2.24
CA GLY A 87 -9.44 -5.59 -2.17
C GLY A 87 -9.38 -4.06 -2.33
N PHE A 88 -8.39 -3.41 -1.74
CA PHE A 88 -8.18 -1.97 -1.92
C PHE A 88 -7.82 -1.60 -3.37
N ALA A 89 -7.01 -2.43 -4.03
CA ALA A 89 -6.70 -2.24 -5.44
C ALA A 89 -7.94 -2.47 -6.33
N LYS A 90 -8.67 -3.55 -6.09
CA LYS A 90 -9.88 -3.91 -6.84
C LYS A 90 -11.01 -2.89 -6.73
N THR A 91 -11.15 -2.25 -5.58
CA THR A 91 -12.22 -1.27 -5.30
C THR A 91 -11.80 0.19 -5.53
N ASP A 92 -10.63 0.42 -6.11
CA ASP A 92 -10.06 1.75 -6.36
C ASP A 92 -9.94 2.64 -5.11
N LYS A 93 -9.82 2.02 -3.95
CA LYS A 93 -9.69 2.73 -2.67
C LYS A 93 -8.25 3.06 -2.29
N CYS A 94 -7.26 2.49 -2.99
CA CYS A 94 -5.85 2.74 -2.72
C CYS A 94 -5.31 3.85 -3.63
N PRO A 95 -5.07 5.05 -3.12
CA PRO A 95 -4.54 6.14 -3.94
C PRO A 95 -3.13 5.86 -4.46
N PHE A 96 -2.31 5.15 -3.70
CA PHE A 96 -0.97 4.78 -4.14
C PHE A 96 -0.99 3.77 -5.30
N PHE A 97 -1.91 2.83 -5.28
CA PHE A 97 -2.11 1.92 -6.40
C PHE A 97 -2.57 2.67 -7.65
N TYR A 98 -3.51 3.59 -7.50
CA TYR A 98 -4.03 4.41 -8.60
C TYR A 98 -2.93 5.22 -9.29
N PHE A 99 -2.00 5.79 -8.55
CA PHE A 99 -0.91 6.60 -9.10
C PHE A 99 0.30 5.78 -9.58
N SER A 100 0.33 4.47 -9.36
CA SER A 100 1.43 3.61 -9.80
C SER A 100 1.41 3.41 -11.31
N ASP A 101 2.56 3.62 -11.95
CA ASP A 101 2.78 3.30 -13.36
C ASP A 101 3.17 1.85 -13.56
N LEU A 102 3.84 1.28 -12.57
CA LEU A 102 4.28 -0.10 -12.54
C LEU A 102 4.00 -0.68 -11.16
N VAL A 103 3.46 -1.87 -11.12
CA VAL A 103 3.25 -2.63 -9.88
C VAL A 103 4.17 -3.84 -9.85
N VAL A 104 4.92 -3.98 -8.76
CA VAL A 104 5.87 -5.08 -8.56
C VAL A 104 5.45 -5.88 -7.33
N GLY A 105 5.35 -7.17 -7.50
CA GLY A 105 5.16 -8.16 -6.44
C GLY A 105 6.21 -9.24 -6.55
N GLU A 106 6.66 -9.73 -5.42
CA GLU A 106 7.63 -10.83 -5.35
C GLU A 106 6.94 -12.14 -5.00
N THR A 107 7.58 -13.24 -5.34
CA THR A 107 7.02 -14.59 -5.18
C THR A 107 7.42 -15.26 -3.87
N THR A 108 7.80 -14.49 -2.84
CA THR A 108 8.26 -14.99 -1.55
C THR A 108 7.15 -15.57 -0.67
N CYS A 109 5.88 -15.32 -1.01
CA CYS A 109 4.76 -15.83 -0.22
C CYS A 109 3.65 -16.37 -1.13
N ASP A 110 3.00 -17.45 -0.70
CA ASP A 110 1.94 -18.09 -1.48
C ASP A 110 0.73 -17.19 -1.70
N GLY A 111 0.43 -16.31 -0.75
CA GLY A 111 -0.64 -15.34 -0.87
C GLY A 111 -0.43 -14.40 -2.06
N LYS A 112 0.77 -13.85 -2.21
CA LYS A 112 1.10 -12.97 -3.33
C LYS A 112 1.08 -13.68 -4.69
N LYS A 113 1.44 -14.97 -4.72
CA LYS A 113 1.35 -15.76 -5.94
C LYS A 113 -0.09 -15.97 -6.42
N LYS A 114 -1.07 -15.88 -5.52
CA LYS A 114 -2.51 -15.99 -5.84
C LYS A 114 -3.14 -14.67 -6.26
N MET A 115 -2.59 -13.58 -5.79
CA MET A 115 -3.02 -12.22 -6.10
C MET A 115 -2.62 -11.82 -7.53
#